data_144ba3a9c49f469878c87a08247f54fd
#
_entry.id   144ba3a9c49f469878c87a08247f54fd
#
_cell.length_a   1.000
_cell.length_b   1.000
_cell.length_c   1.000
_cell.angle_alpha   90.00
_cell.angle_beta   90.00
_cell.angle_gamma   90.00
#
_symmetry.space_group_name_H-M   'P 1'
#
loop_
_entity.id
_entity.type
_entity.pdbx_description
1 polymer ?
#
loop_
_entity_poly.entity_id
_entity_poly.type
_entity_poly.pdbx_seq_one_letter_code
_entity_poly.pdbx_strand_id
1 'polypeptide(L)'
;MSGPPPRPRRGMPRVGDQVPEFSGTMDNGRTVSDAELRGRPAVLYFYPKASSLGCTIEAREFARHHAAFLAAGVRVVGVSVDAPDAQSRFRDSCSLPFDLVADASGEVSRRFGVLGRLGVARRTTFLLDPDGAIVEVVRSWRPALHVRRALARFGRPAPAPDLPPTEVQR
;
A
#
# COMPACT_ATOMS: atom_id res chain seq x y z
N MET A 1 13.83 13.02 27.79
CA MET A 1 14.17 11.58 27.83
C MET A 1 13.13 10.83 27.00
N SER A 2 13.47 10.50 25.78
CA SER A 2 12.59 9.67 24.92
C SER A 2 12.69 8.24 25.41
N GLY A 3 11.59 7.70 25.93
CA GLY A 3 11.52 6.30 26.32
C GLY A 3 11.75 5.36 25.11
N PRO A 4 12.14 4.09 25.34
CA PRO A 4 12.31 3.15 24.25
C PRO A 4 11.01 3.01 23.46
N PRO A 5 11.07 2.82 22.13
CA PRO A 5 9.86 2.64 21.32
C PRO A 5 9.04 1.45 21.84
N PRO A 6 7.72 1.56 21.83
CA PRO A 6 6.86 0.48 22.30
C PRO A 6 7.15 -0.81 21.50
N ARG A 7 7.31 -1.91 22.21
CA ARG A 7 7.52 -3.22 21.58
C ARG A 7 6.38 -3.53 20.62
N PRO A 8 6.69 -4.07 19.42
CA PRO A 8 5.64 -4.42 18.47
C PRO A 8 4.64 -5.39 19.12
N ARG A 9 3.37 -5.05 19.09
CA ARG A 9 2.31 -5.93 19.57
C ARG A 9 2.31 -7.20 18.73
N ARG A 10 2.23 -8.36 19.35
CA ARG A 10 2.01 -9.62 18.65
C ARG A 10 0.63 -9.59 18.02
N GLY A 11 0.55 -9.62 16.69
CA GLY A 11 -0.71 -9.63 15.95
C GLY A 11 -0.76 -8.56 14.85
N MET A 12 -1.89 -8.54 14.14
CA MET A 12 -2.13 -7.56 13.10
C MET A 12 -2.32 -6.17 13.72
N PRO A 13 -1.62 -5.14 13.23
CA PRO A 13 -1.84 -3.77 13.69
C PRO A 13 -3.26 -3.30 13.35
N ARG A 14 -3.78 -2.38 14.15
CA ARG A 14 -5.14 -1.85 14.10
C ARG A 14 -5.15 -0.38 13.73
N VAL A 15 -6.33 0.12 13.40
CA VAL A 15 -6.55 1.57 13.25
C VAL A 15 -6.10 2.29 14.52
N GLY A 16 -5.30 3.34 14.34
CA GLY A 16 -4.68 4.12 15.42
C GLY A 16 -3.27 3.68 15.80
N ASP A 17 -2.85 2.47 15.43
CA ASP A 17 -1.48 2.03 15.63
C ASP A 17 -0.54 2.69 14.61
N GLN A 18 0.71 2.86 14.99
CA GLN A 18 1.76 3.19 14.02
C GLN A 18 2.06 1.98 13.15
N VAL A 19 2.40 2.23 11.89
CA VAL A 19 2.90 1.19 10.99
C VAL A 19 4.09 0.48 11.65
N PRO A 20 4.13 -0.86 11.65
CA PRO A 20 5.28 -1.60 12.18
C PRO A 20 6.57 -1.18 11.49
N GLU A 21 7.65 -1.16 12.23
CA GLU A 21 8.99 -1.01 11.65
C GLU A 21 9.26 -2.17 10.69
N PHE A 22 9.60 -1.85 9.45
CA PHE A 22 9.95 -2.84 8.44
C PHE A 22 10.93 -2.28 7.41
N SER A 23 11.61 -3.18 6.73
CA SER A 23 12.37 -2.91 5.51
C SER A 23 12.12 -4.05 4.53
N GLY A 24 11.71 -3.70 3.33
CA GLY A 24 11.42 -4.66 2.25
C GLY A 24 12.23 -4.34 0.99
N THR A 25 12.58 -5.36 0.23
CA THR A 25 13.23 -5.22 -1.06
C THR A 25 12.18 -5.23 -2.17
N MET A 26 12.19 -4.18 -2.98
CA MET A 26 11.28 -4.08 -4.13
C MET A 26 11.77 -4.94 -5.29
N ASP A 27 10.90 -5.21 -6.24
CA ASP A 27 11.18 -5.99 -7.44
C ASP A 27 12.33 -5.44 -8.31
N ASN A 28 12.59 -4.14 -8.21
CA ASN A 28 13.69 -3.46 -8.90
C ASN A 28 15.02 -3.41 -8.09
N GLY A 29 15.08 -4.10 -6.95
CA GLY A 29 16.24 -4.14 -6.08
C GLY A 29 16.39 -2.97 -5.10
N ARG A 30 15.55 -1.93 -5.20
CA ARG A 30 15.51 -0.84 -4.22
C ARG A 30 14.81 -1.31 -2.95
N THR A 31 15.07 -0.61 -1.86
CA THR A 31 14.40 -0.89 -0.57
C THR A 31 13.26 0.10 -0.32
N VAL A 32 12.31 -0.32 0.49
CA VAL A 32 11.28 0.54 1.08
C VAL A 32 11.16 0.20 2.56
N SER A 33 11.01 1.22 3.39
CA SER A 33 10.86 1.08 4.84
C SER A 33 9.67 1.89 5.36
N ASP A 34 9.28 1.63 6.61
CA ASP A 34 8.27 2.44 7.29
C ASP A 34 8.67 3.93 7.34
N ALA A 35 9.95 4.22 7.51
CA ALA A 35 10.45 5.60 7.51
C ALA A 35 10.22 6.30 6.16
N GLU A 36 10.42 5.61 5.04
CA GLU A 36 10.21 6.14 3.70
C GLU A 36 8.74 6.31 3.32
N LEU A 37 7.83 5.58 4.00
CA LEU A 37 6.39 5.75 3.80
C LEU A 37 5.83 7.00 4.47
N ARG A 38 6.58 7.61 5.39
CA ARG A 38 6.17 8.84 6.07
C ARG A 38 6.31 10.06 5.16
N GLY A 39 5.56 11.12 5.48
CA GLY A 39 5.55 12.37 4.74
C GLY A 39 4.40 12.51 3.74
N ARG A 40 3.74 11.41 3.37
CA ARG A 40 2.55 11.39 2.52
C ARG A 40 1.68 10.19 2.83
N PRO A 41 0.37 10.23 2.49
CA PRO A 41 -0.49 9.07 2.66
C PRO A 41 0.01 7.89 1.82
N ALA A 42 -0.24 6.67 2.29
CA ALA A 42 0.16 5.47 1.58
C ALA A 42 -0.92 4.38 1.63
N VAL A 43 -0.97 3.60 0.58
CA VAL A 43 -1.71 2.34 0.48
C VAL A 43 -0.70 1.22 0.46
N LEU A 44 -0.71 0.37 1.47
CA LEU A 44 0.13 -0.81 1.56
C LEU A 44 -0.77 -2.04 1.49
N TYR A 45 -0.79 -2.73 0.33
CA TYR A 45 -1.67 -3.87 0.15
C TYR A 45 -0.90 -5.17 0.04
N PHE A 46 -1.28 -6.13 0.87
CA PHE A 46 -0.74 -7.50 0.90
C PHE A 46 -1.64 -8.41 0.08
N TYR A 47 -1.03 -9.25 -0.75
CA TYR A 47 -1.76 -10.22 -1.58
C TYR A 47 -1.05 -11.58 -1.59
N PRO A 48 -1.82 -12.69 -1.77
CA PRO A 48 -1.29 -14.03 -1.55
C PRO A 48 -0.23 -14.46 -2.56
N LYS A 49 -0.43 -14.15 -3.86
CA LYS A 49 0.46 -14.67 -4.90
C LYS A 49 0.41 -13.85 -6.17
N ALA A 50 1.57 -13.43 -6.66
CA ALA A 50 1.72 -12.79 -7.96
C ALA A 50 1.13 -13.68 -9.08
N SER A 51 0.52 -13.03 -10.07
CA SER A 51 -0.09 -13.68 -11.25
C SER A 51 -1.30 -14.61 -10.97
N SER A 52 -1.77 -14.71 -9.72
CA SER A 52 -3.08 -15.32 -9.46
C SER A 52 -4.21 -14.42 -9.96
N LEU A 53 -5.37 -15.00 -10.27
CA LEU A 53 -6.49 -14.25 -10.85
C LEU A 53 -6.94 -13.07 -9.98
N GLY A 54 -7.19 -13.33 -8.70
CA GLY A 54 -7.64 -12.28 -7.76
C GLY A 54 -6.61 -11.19 -7.54
N CYS A 55 -5.32 -11.54 -7.44
CA CYS A 55 -4.24 -10.58 -7.28
C CYS A 55 -3.99 -9.77 -8.54
N THR A 56 -4.19 -10.37 -9.72
CA THR A 56 -4.13 -9.66 -11.00
C THR A 56 -5.25 -8.63 -11.13
N ILE A 57 -6.46 -8.99 -10.74
CA ILE A 57 -7.61 -8.06 -10.72
C ILE A 57 -7.32 -6.88 -9.77
N GLU A 58 -6.85 -7.16 -8.55
CA GLU A 58 -6.55 -6.12 -7.56
C GLU A 58 -5.46 -5.18 -8.05
N ALA A 59 -4.35 -5.71 -8.55
CA ALA A 59 -3.23 -4.93 -9.05
C ALA A 59 -3.65 -4.03 -10.21
N ARG A 60 -4.41 -4.57 -11.17
CA ARG A 60 -4.92 -3.80 -12.32
C ARG A 60 -5.91 -2.72 -11.91
N GLU A 61 -6.75 -2.97 -10.91
CA GLU A 61 -7.67 -1.95 -10.39
C GLU A 61 -6.90 -0.82 -9.68
N PHE A 62 -5.86 -1.13 -8.90
CA PHE A 62 -4.98 -0.09 -8.36
C PHE A 62 -4.26 0.69 -9.46
N ALA A 63 -3.76 0.00 -10.50
CA ALA A 63 -3.10 0.65 -11.63
C ALA A 63 -4.05 1.57 -12.41
N ARG A 64 -5.28 1.13 -12.64
CA ARG A 64 -6.32 1.90 -13.33
C ARG A 64 -6.65 3.22 -12.62
N HIS A 65 -6.61 3.22 -11.29
CA HIS A 65 -6.90 4.40 -10.48
C HIS A 65 -5.64 5.12 -9.98
N HIS A 66 -4.46 4.73 -10.44
CA HIS A 66 -3.19 5.26 -9.92
C HIS A 66 -3.05 6.77 -10.15
N ALA A 67 -3.55 7.31 -11.25
CA ALA A 67 -3.54 8.76 -11.49
C ALA A 67 -4.27 9.54 -10.40
N ALA A 68 -5.40 9.01 -9.91
CA ALA A 68 -6.15 9.62 -8.81
C ALA A 68 -5.35 9.58 -7.49
N PHE A 69 -4.67 8.47 -7.20
CA PHE A 69 -3.80 8.37 -6.04
C PHE A 69 -2.62 9.34 -6.13
N LEU A 70 -1.97 9.43 -7.27
CA LEU A 70 -0.88 10.40 -7.49
C LEU A 70 -1.34 11.83 -7.30
N ALA A 71 -2.50 12.21 -7.86
CA ALA A 71 -3.06 13.55 -7.71
C ALA A 71 -3.35 13.89 -6.23
N ALA A 72 -3.69 12.89 -5.42
CA ALA A 72 -3.90 13.03 -3.98
C ALA A 72 -2.60 12.92 -3.16
N GLY A 73 -1.44 12.74 -3.79
CA GLY A 73 -0.16 12.56 -3.11
C GLY A 73 0.01 11.19 -2.43
N VAL A 74 -0.79 10.20 -2.80
CA VAL A 74 -0.80 8.87 -2.17
C VAL A 74 0.18 7.94 -2.86
N ARG A 75 1.02 7.27 -2.07
CA ARG A 75 1.89 6.20 -2.54
C ARG A 75 1.17 4.85 -2.46
N VAL A 76 1.25 4.06 -3.52
CA VAL A 76 0.73 2.68 -3.57
C VAL A 76 1.89 1.70 -3.61
N VAL A 77 1.88 0.72 -2.71
CA VAL A 77 2.89 -0.34 -2.62
C VAL A 77 2.18 -1.68 -2.43
N GLY A 78 2.47 -2.63 -3.30
CA GLY A 78 2.01 -4.01 -3.16
C GLY A 78 3.07 -4.90 -2.51
N VAL A 79 2.65 -5.87 -1.72
CA VAL A 79 3.54 -6.80 -1.00
C VAL A 79 3.05 -8.23 -1.17
N SER A 80 3.94 -9.12 -1.60
CA SER A 80 3.71 -10.57 -1.54
C SER A 80 4.99 -11.32 -1.21
N VAL A 81 4.86 -12.59 -0.84
CA VAL A 81 6.01 -13.47 -0.54
C VAL A 81 6.69 -14.04 -1.80
N ASP A 82 6.28 -13.59 -2.96
CA ASP A 82 6.92 -13.98 -4.21
C ASP A 82 8.35 -13.45 -4.32
N ALA A 83 9.20 -14.18 -5.05
CA ALA A 83 10.57 -13.77 -5.33
C ALA A 83 10.62 -12.50 -6.21
N PRO A 84 11.74 -11.75 -6.20
CA PRO A 84 11.89 -10.54 -7.01
C PRO A 84 11.58 -10.71 -8.49
N ASP A 85 12.03 -11.80 -9.10
CA ASP A 85 11.79 -12.09 -10.53
C ASP A 85 10.30 -12.31 -10.82
N ALA A 86 9.58 -13.00 -9.92
CA ALA A 86 8.14 -13.22 -10.07
C ALA A 86 7.37 -11.90 -9.93
N GLN A 87 7.75 -11.05 -8.99
CA GLN A 87 7.17 -9.72 -8.81
C GLN A 87 7.45 -8.81 -10.01
N SER A 88 8.67 -8.84 -10.52
CA SER A 88 9.05 -8.07 -11.72
C SER A 88 8.22 -8.47 -12.94
N ARG A 89 8.10 -9.77 -13.21
CA ARG A 89 7.25 -10.29 -14.29
C ARG A 89 5.76 -9.92 -14.09
N PHE A 90 5.28 -9.98 -12.86
CA PHE A 90 3.91 -9.60 -12.52
C PHE A 90 3.67 -8.11 -12.78
N ARG A 91 4.58 -7.25 -12.34
CA ARG A 91 4.52 -5.82 -12.60
C ARG A 91 4.48 -5.52 -14.09
N ASP A 92 5.36 -6.15 -14.87
CA ASP A 92 5.44 -5.94 -16.32
C ASP A 92 4.17 -6.45 -17.03
N SER A 93 3.68 -7.63 -16.68
CA SER A 93 2.49 -8.22 -17.30
C SER A 93 1.20 -7.43 -17.05
N CYS A 94 1.13 -6.74 -15.91
CA CYS A 94 0.00 -5.89 -15.54
C CYS A 94 0.23 -4.41 -15.82
N SER A 95 1.42 -4.03 -16.30
CA SER A 95 1.82 -2.63 -16.53
C SER A 95 1.62 -1.76 -15.29
N LEU A 96 2.05 -2.26 -14.14
CA LEU A 96 1.85 -1.57 -12.86
C LEU A 96 2.76 -0.34 -12.74
N PRO A 97 2.20 0.84 -12.47
CA PRO A 97 2.96 2.08 -12.35
C PRO A 97 3.51 2.33 -10.94
N PHE A 98 3.43 1.34 -10.05
CA PHE A 98 3.90 1.41 -8.67
C PHE A 98 4.78 0.21 -8.33
N ASP A 99 5.49 0.33 -7.20
CA ASP A 99 6.46 -0.67 -6.76
C ASP A 99 5.79 -1.86 -6.05
N LEU A 100 6.43 -3.03 -6.21
CA LEU A 100 6.05 -4.26 -5.52
C LEU A 100 7.19 -4.69 -4.60
N VAL A 101 6.88 -5.02 -3.36
CA VAL A 101 7.83 -5.61 -2.41
C VAL A 101 7.85 -7.12 -2.57
N ALA A 102 9.03 -7.67 -2.82
CA ALA A 102 9.29 -9.10 -2.88
C ALA A 102 9.68 -9.60 -1.47
N ASP A 103 8.68 -9.96 -0.68
CA ASP A 103 8.85 -10.42 0.71
C ASP A 103 9.11 -11.93 0.75
N ALA A 104 10.16 -12.40 0.05
CA ALA A 104 10.45 -13.82 -0.13
C ALA A 104 10.64 -14.58 1.20
N SER A 105 11.16 -13.92 2.24
CA SER A 105 11.29 -14.49 3.57
C SER A 105 9.98 -14.49 4.38
N GLY A 106 8.99 -13.72 3.95
CA GLY A 106 7.74 -13.50 4.68
C GLY A 106 7.90 -12.63 5.92
N GLU A 107 9.04 -11.97 6.10
CA GLU A 107 9.28 -11.19 7.31
C GLU A 107 8.40 -9.94 7.40
N VAL A 108 8.24 -9.21 6.30
CA VAL A 108 7.34 -8.04 6.27
C VAL A 108 5.91 -8.47 6.56
N SER A 109 5.43 -9.52 5.90
CA SER A 109 4.09 -10.06 6.14
C SER A 109 3.90 -10.54 7.58
N ARG A 110 4.94 -11.08 8.19
CA ARG A 110 4.91 -11.50 9.60
C ARG A 110 4.82 -10.30 10.54
N ARG A 111 5.58 -9.24 10.28
CA ARG A 111 5.54 -8.01 11.10
C ARG A 111 4.17 -7.34 11.07
N PHE A 112 3.48 -7.41 9.95
CA PHE A 112 2.10 -6.91 9.80
C PHE A 112 1.04 -7.91 10.27
N GLY A 113 1.44 -9.08 10.74
CA GLY A 113 0.49 -10.10 11.22
C GLY A 113 -0.42 -10.68 10.13
N VAL A 114 -0.02 -10.58 8.87
CA VAL A 114 -0.81 -11.04 7.71
C VAL A 114 -0.29 -12.32 7.09
N LEU A 115 0.85 -12.84 7.53
CA LEU A 115 1.37 -14.12 7.03
C LEU A 115 0.46 -15.26 7.45
N GLY A 116 -0.11 -15.94 6.47
CA GLY A 116 -1.00 -17.08 6.69
C GLY A 116 -0.24 -18.39 6.98
N ARG A 117 -0.99 -19.41 7.40
CA ARG A 117 -0.41 -20.76 7.73
C ARG A 117 0.24 -21.46 6.55
N LEU A 118 -0.19 -21.12 5.32
CA LEU A 118 0.39 -21.69 4.08
C LEU A 118 1.64 -20.92 3.60
N GLY A 119 2.16 -19.99 4.40
CA GLY A 119 3.34 -19.20 4.04
C GLY A 119 3.10 -18.11 3.01
N VAL A 120 1.85 -17.74 2.76
CA VAL A 120 1.47 -16.64 1.87
C VAL A 120 0.72 -15.56 2.66
N ALA A 121 0.77 -14.32 2.18
CA ALA A 121 0.06 -13.23 2.83
C ALA A 121 -1.45 -13.36 2.65
N ARG A 122 -2.19 -13.04 3.70
CA ARG A 122 -3.64 -12.84 3.61
C ARG A 122 -3.92 -11.51 2.94
N ARG A 123 -4.91 -11.48 2.04
CA ARG A 123 -5.32 -10.24 1.36
C ARG A 123 -5.77 -9.19 2.37
N THR A 124 -4.92 -8.20 2.59
CA THR A 124 -5.10 -7.15 3.59
C THR A 124 -4.53 -5.85 3.08
N THR A 125 -5.25 -4.75 3.22
CA THR A 125 -4.75 -3.43 2.85
C THR A 125 -4.74 -2.53 4.07
N PHE A 126 -3.60 -1.88 4.30
CA PHE A 126 -3.44 -0.85 5.32
C PHE A 126 -3.41 0.51 4.64
N LEU A 127 -4.23 1.43 5.10
CA LEU A 127 -4.22 2.82 4.69
C LEU A 127 -3.51 3.64 5.76
N LEU A 128 -2.47 4.36 5.35
CA LEU A 128 -1.59 5.11 6.24
C LEU A 128 -1.73 6.60 6.00
N ASP A 129 -1.76 7.37 7.08
CA ASP A 129 -1.63 8.83 7.00
C ASP A 129 -0.15 9.26 6.83
N PRO A 130 0.13 10.55 6.59
CA PRO A 130 1.51 11.04 6.44
C PRO A 130 2.42 10.80 7.66
N ASP A 131 1.86 10.63 8.84
CA ASP A 131 2.62 10.36 10.06
C ASP A 131 2.91 8.87 10.27
N GLY A 132 2.43 8.02 9.37
CA GLY A 132 2.60 6.57 9.44
C GLY A 132 1.59 5.88 10.36
N ALA A 133 0.54 6.59 10.79
CA ALA A 133 -0.55 5.98 11.54
C ALA A 133 -1.50 5.23 10.59
N ILE A 134 -1.97 4.08 11.03
CA ILE A 134 -2.96 3.29 10.32
C ILE A 134 -4.33 3.92 10.51
N VAL A 135 -4.92 4.39 9.43
CA VAL A 135 -6.24 5.05 9.44
C VAL A 135 -7.37 4.11 9.01
N GLU A 136 -7.03 3.02 8.32
CA GLU A 136 -7.99 1.99 7.94
C GLU A 136 -7.27 0.66 7.69
N VAL A 137 -7.95 -0.46 7.99
CA VAL A 137 -7.50 -1.82 7.64
C VAL A 137 -8.63 -2.50 6.88
N VAL A 138 -8.36 -2.92 5.64
CA VAL A 138 -9.32 -3.64 4.80
C VAL A 138 -8.92 -5.10 4.73
N ARG A 139 -9.81 -5.98 5.18
CA ARG A 139 -9.64 -7.43 5.13
C ARG A 139 -10.80 -8.02 4.35
N SER A 140 -10.53 -8.54 3.18
CA SER A 140 -11.55 -9.15 2.33
C SER A 140 -10.89 -10.04 1.28
N TRP A 141 -11.61 -11.07 0.84
CA TRP A 141 -11.23 -11.84 -0.32
C TRP A 141 -11.58 -11.14 -1.65
N ARG A 142 -12.40 -10.08 -1.59
CA ARG A 142 -12.86 -9.31 -2.76
C ARG A 142 -11.86 -8.23 -3.14
N PRO A 143 -11.13 -8.37 -4.27
CA PRO A 143 -10.12 -7.39 -4.69
C PRO A 143 -10.66 -5.97 -4.84
N ALA A 144 -11.83 -5.81 -5.44
CA ALA A 144 -12.44 -4.50 -5.70
C ALA A 144 -12.75 -3.71 -4.42
N LEU A 145 -13.01 -4.38 -3.31
CA LEU A 145 -13.29 -3.70 -2.05
C LEU A 145 -12.08 -2.92 -1.54
N HIS A 146 -10.88 -3.49 -1.67
CA HIS A 146 -9.63 -2.86 -1.25
C HIS A 146 -9.40 -1.54 -1.99
N VAL A 147 -9.55 -1.55 -3.30
CA VAL A 147 -9.37 -0.36 -4.14
C VAL A 147 -10.44 0.69 -3.85
N ARG A 148 -11.71 0.27 -3.74
CA ARG A 148 -12.81 1.18 -3.41
C ARG A 148 -12.62 1.88 -2.07
N ARG A 149 -12.18 1.15 -1.04
CA ARG A 149 -11.93 1.73 0.29
C ARG A 149 -10.77 2.72 0.25
N ALA A 150 -9.69 2.39 -0.46
CA ALA A 150 -8.57 3.30 -0.64
C ALA A 150 -8.97 4.57 -1.39
N LEU A 151 -9.76 4.45 -2.46
CA LEU A 151 -10.30 5.60 -3.20
C LEU A 151 -11.24 6.45 -2.34
N ALA A 152 -12.13 5.83 -1.57
CA ALA A 152 -13.03 6.54 -0.67
C ALA A 152 -12.27 7.36 0.37
N ARG A 153 -11.13 6.84 0.84
CA ARG A 153 -10.30 7.53 1.84
C ARG A 153 -9.44 8.63 1.26
N PHE A 154 -8.80 8.37 0.11
CA PHE A 154 -7.75 9.22 -0.44
C PHE A 154 -8.05 9.77 -1.84
N GLY A 155 -9.02 9.20 -2.55
CA GLY A 155 -9.25 9.48 -3.98
C GLY A 155 -10.01 10.76 -4.29
N ARG A 156 -10.31 11.60 -3.30
CA ARG A 156 -10.86 12.94 -3.59
C ARG A 156 -9.71 13.83 -4.03
N PRO A 157 -9.77 14.41 -5.24
CA PRO A 157 -8.85 15.49 -5.60
C PRO A 157 -9.00 16.58 -4.53
N ALA A 158 -7.86 17.12 -4.08
CA ALA A 158 -7.90 18.35 -3.29
C ALA A 158 -8.80 19.37 -4.02
N PRO A 159 -9.68 20.10 -3.32
CA PRO A 159 -10.45 21.14 -3.98
C PRO A 159 -9.48 22.03 -4.74
N ALA A 160 -9.79 22.29 -6.02
CA ALA A 160 -8.98 23.19 -6.82
C ALA A 160 -8.83 24.50 -6.03
N PRO A 161 -7.62 25.09 -5.95
CA PRO A 161 -7.48 26.38 -5.32
C PRO A 161 -8.47 27.33 -5.97
N ASP A 162 -9.24 28.04 -5.16
CA ASP A 162 -10.15 29.08 -5.64
C ASP A 162 -9.36 30.04 -6.53
N LEU A 163 -9.46 29.86 -7.84
CA LEU A 163 -8.93 30.80 -8.78
C LEU A 163 -9.80 32.07 -8.65
N PRO A 164 -9.19 33.23 -8.42
CA PRO A 164 -9.96 34.48 -8.41
C PRO A 164 -10.70 34.61 -9.75
N PRO A 165 -11.91 35.16 -9.76
CA PRO A 165 -12.66 35.30 -10.97
C PRO A 165 -11.83 36.10 -11.98
N THR A 166 -11.65 35.52 -13.16
CA THR A 166 -10.98 36.18 -14.28
C THR A 166 -11.86 37.38 -14.65
N GLU A 167 -11.41 38.60 -14.33
CA GLU A 167 -12.03 39.81 -14.84
C GLU A 167 -11.96 39.76 -16.36
N VAL A 168 -13.10 39.52 -16.98
CA VAL A 168 -13.28 39.74 -18.41
C VAL A 168 -13.34 41.25 -18.61
N GLN A 169 -12.21 41.84 -18.97
CA GLN A 169 -12.21 43.22 -19.47
C GLN A 169 -12.96 43.22 -20.79
N ARG A 170 -14.06 43.96 -20.80
CA ARG A 170 -14.82 44.32 -22.01
C ARG A 170 -14.11 45.47 -22.76
#